data_443f8b7fadb5dccb7f1e0f6ad9554b57
#
_entry.id   443f8b7fadb5dccb7f1e0f6ad9554b57
#
_cell.length_a   1.000
_cell.length_b   1.000
_cell.length_c   1.000
_cell.angle_alpha   90.00
_cell.angle_beta   90.00
_cell.angle_gamma   90.00
#
_symmetry.space_group_name_H-M   'P 1'
#
loop_
_entity.id
_entity.type
_entity.pdbx_description
1 polymer ?
#
loop_
_entity_poly.entity_id
_entity_poly.type
_entity_poly.pdbx_seq_one_letter_code
_entity_poly.pdbx_strand_id
1 'polypeptide(L)'
;MKIFSPLDKVEEVEPLIEAGANEFYCGLLEESWYAPYPVISINRRPAGKGHFRNFKTLEKAADISHRNNVPVFFALNEHYYTKKQLPLVKDYIQKATDAGVDAFIISDYGLLSMLPKIHAQTKIHISTGGTVFNWRTAKFYQELGACRITFPRHLTLKEVKDIIKRIPQLETTIFVFNSRCINIDGFCTFQHGLSGKQTPLLYKNACMLPYDISRISLNQNEKVEDIANYSQMIASQRIWEKVHLDDFPCAACALYELNQMNLTSLKIVGRGNTTERKIKDVTFFQTLLNYLYNEHPKISDFRSYARKLYHKTYSRPCRPFMCHYPSVME
;
A
#
# COMPACT_ATOMS: atom_id res chain seq x y z
N MET A 1 -6.39 -17.13 -1.00
CA MET A 1 -6.04 -15.68 -0.83
C MET A 1 -6.48 -14.92 -2.07
N LYS A 2 -6.99 -13.70 -1.91
CA LYS A 2 -7.43 -12.82 -2.99
C LYS A 2 -6.28 -11.92 -3.46
N ILE A 3 -6.21 -11.59 -4.75
CA ILE A 3 -5.26 -10.60 -5.28
C ILE A 3 -5.93 -9.22 -5.26
N PHE A 4 -5.35 -8.31 -4.51
CA PHE A 4 -5.81 -6.95 -4.30
C PHE A 4 -5.00 -5.97 -5.17
N SER A 5 -5.54 -5.62 -6.33
CA SER A 5 -4.87 -4.86 -7.39
C SER A 5 -5.15 -3.36 -7.32
N PRO A 6 -4.18 -2.50 -7.68
CA PRO A 6 -4.45 -1.08 -7.91
C PRO A 6 -5.27 -0.89 -9.20
N LEU A 7 -6.20 0.08 -9.16
CA LEU A 7 -7.03 0.48 -10.28
C LEU A 7 -7.04 2.02 -10.40
N ASP A 8 -6.74 2.54 -11.58
CA ASP A 8 -6.68 3.98 -11.84
C ASP A 8 -7.54 4.43 -13.04
N LYS A 9 -7.99 3.49 -13.88
CA LYS A 9 -8.72 3.76 -15.13
C LYS A 9 -9.79 2.71 -15.39
N VAL A 10 -10.82 3.09 -16.13
CA VAL A 10 -11.92 2.18 -16.51
C VAL A 10 -11.40 1.03 -17.38
N GLU A 11 -10.52 1.34 -18.31
CA GLU A 11 -9.97 0.40 -19.28
C GLU A 11 -9.07 -0.68 -18.66
N GLU A 12 -8.72 -0.54 -17.40
CA GLU A 12 -7.91 -1.50 -16.65
C GLU A 12 -8.75 -2.62 -16.00
N VAL A 13 -10.07 -2.42 -15.83
CA VAL A 13 -10.90 -3.32 -15.02
C VAL A 13 -10.89 -4.73 -15.59
N GLU A 14 -11.35 -4.91 -16.83
CA GLU A 14 -11.44 -6.23 -17.45
C GLU A 14 -10.07 -6.91 -17.60
N PRO A 15 -9.02 -6.25 -18.13
CA PRO A 15 -7.70 -6.87 -18.25
C PRO A 15 -7.09 -7.30 -16.91
N LEU A 16 -7.36 -6.57 -15.83
CA LEU A 16 -6.87 -6.93 -14.50
C LEU A 16 -7.66 -8.10 -13.91
N ILE A 17 -8.97 -8.20 -14.16
CA ILE A 17 -9.78 -9.35 -13.78
C ILE A 17 -9.31 -10.61 -14.51
N GLU A 18 -9.11 -10.52 -15.83
CA GLU A 18 -8.56 -11.61 -16.64
C GLU A 18 -7.18 -12.06 -16.17
N ALA A 19 -6.36 -11.13 -15.70
CA ALA A 19 -5.05 -11.44 -15.11
C ALA A 19 -5.15 -12.13 -13.73
N GLY A 20 -6.33 -12.12 -13.07
CA GLY A 20 -6.59 -12.77 -11.79
C GLY A 20 -6.81 -11.84 -10.61
N ALA A 21 -7.06 -10.54 -10.81
CA ALA A 21 -7.42 -9.64 -9.73
C ALA A 21 -8.81 -9.98 -9.17
N ASN A 22 -8.92 -10.07 -7.85
CA ASN A 22 -10.16 -10.41 -7.13
C ASN A 22 -10.75 -9.21 -6.37
N GLU A 23 -9.98 -8.17 -6.17
CA GLU A 23 -10.36 -6.95 -5.46
C GLU A 23 -9.57 -5.77 -6.02
N PHE A 24 -10.20 -4.61 -6.06
CA PHE A 24 -9.55 -3.38 -6.50
C PHE A 24 -9.46 -2.34 -5.39
N TYR A 25 -8.36 -1.58 -5.38
CA TYR A 25 -8.29 -0.33 -4.63
C TYR A 25 -7.91 0.83 -5.54
N CYS A 26 -8.57 1.94 -5.33
CA CYS A 26 -8.42 3.14 -6.15
C CYS A 26 -8.30 4.39 -5.29
N GLY A 27 -8.16 5.51 -5.94
CA GLY A 27 -8.24 6.84 -5.35
C GLY A 27 -8.62 7.85 -6.40
N LEU A 28 -9.12 8.99 -5.95
CA LEU A 28 -9.51 10.11 -6.78
C LEU A 28 -8.99 11.40 -6.15
N LEU A 29 -8.63 12.37 -6.97
CA LEU A 29 -8.15 13.66 -6.53
C LEU A 29 -8.63 14.73 -7.51
N GLU A 30 -9.70 15.45 -7.14
CA GLU A 30 -10.26 16.54 -7.91
C GLU A 30 -9.57 17.87 -7.60
N GLU A 31 -9.74 18.84 -8.50
CA GLU A 31 -9.25 20.21 -8.33
C GLU A 31 -9.81 20.87 -7.07
N SER A 32 -11.06 20.57 -6.71
CA SER A 32 -11.70 21.01 -5.48
C SER A 32 -10.89 20.68 -4.21
N TRP A 33 -10.07 19.63 -4.24
CA TRP A 33 -9.16 19.32 -3.16
C TRP A 33 -7.79 19.98 -3.33
N TYR A 34 -7.11 19.78 -4.48
CA TYR A 34 -5.71 20.20 -4.59
C TYR A 34 -5.53 21.71 -4.83
N ALA A 35 -6.56 22.42 -5.28
CA ALA A 35 -6.49 23.87 -5.39
C ALA A 35 -6.29 24.57 -4.02
N PRO A 36 -7.12 24.29 -2.98
CA PRO A 36 -6.88 24.83 -1.65
C PRO A 36 -5.78 24.09 -0.86
N TYR A 37 -5.45 22.84 -1.20
CA TYR A 37 -4.48 22.00 -0.46
C TYR A 37 -3.40 21.40 -1.38
N PRO A 38 -2.56 22.21 -2.03
CA PRO A 38 -1.64 21.74 -3.07
C PRO A 38 -0.53 20.83 -2.55
N VAL A 39 -0.27 20.83 -1.25
CA VAL A 39 0.83 20.08 -0.61
C VAL A 39 0.34 18.79 0.04
N ILE A 40 -0.97 18.67 0.30
CA ILE A 40 -1.54 17.56 1.07
C ILE A 40 -2.48 16.76 0.16
N SER A 41 -2.18 15.49 -0.04
CA SER A 41 -3.05 14.57 -0.79
C SER A 41 -4.14 13.99 0.11
N ILE A 42 -5.34 13.82 -0.43
CA ILE A 42 -6.45 13.16 0.29
C ILE A 42 -6.19 11.65 0.53
N ASN A 43 -5.28 11.05 -0.23
CA ASN A 43 -5.08 9.59 -0.23
C ASN A 43 -3.60 9.17 -0.37
N ARG A 44 -2.70 10.01 0.12
CA ARG A 44 -1.25 9.77 0.12
C ARG A 44 -0.62 9.55 -1.27
N ARG A 45 -1.26 10.09 -2.32
CA ARG A 45 -0.72 10.11 -3.68
C ARG A 45 -0.71 11.54 -4.22
N PRO A 46 0.37 11.95 -4.87
CA PRO A 46 0.45 13.29 -5.45
C PRO A 46 -0.54 13.47 -6.59
N ALA A 47 -0.88 14.70 -6.90
CA ALA A 47 -1.70 15.01 -8.06
C ALA A 47 -1.08 14.45 -9.36
N GLY A 48 -1.91 14.01 -10.29
CA GLY A 48 -1.52 13.48 -11.59
C GLY A 48 -1.79 11.98 -11.73
N LYS A 49 -0.78 11.14 -11.62
CA LYS A 49 -0.93 9.68 -11.85
C LYS A 49 -1.48 8.96 -10.62
N GLY A 50 -2.24 7.90 -10.85
CA GLY A 50 -2.71 7.01 -9.79
C GLY A 50 -4.06 7.41 -9.19
N HIS A 51 -4.85 8.17 -9.94
CA HIS A 51 -6.20 8.61 -9.58
C HIS A 51 -7.16 8.47 -10.75
N PHE A 52 -8.42 8.15 -10.46
CA PHE A 52 -9.49 8.40 -11.39
C PHE A 52 -9.63 9.90 -11.68
N ARG A 53 -10.08 10.25 -12.87
CA ARG A 53 -10.24 11.64 -13.29
C ARG A 53 -11.39 12.35 -12.58
N ASN A 54 -12.48 11.62 -12.36
CA ASN A 54 -13.70 12.13 -11.70
C ASN A 54 -14.55 10.95 -11.22
N PHE A 55 -15.58 11.23 -10.41
CA PHE A 55 -16.47 10.21 -9.86
C PHE A 55 -17.27 9.46 -10.94
N LYS A 56 -17.63 10.09 -12.06
CA LYS A 56 -18.32 9.42 -13.17
C LYS A 56 -17.48 8.32 -13.81
N THR A 57 -16.16 8.51 -13.91
CA THR A 57 -15.26 7.44 -14.40
C THR A 57 -15.05 6.36 -13.35
N LEU A 58 -15.07 6.69 -12.07
CA LEU A 58 -15.03 5.71 -10.97
C LEU A 58 -16.31 4.85 -10.97
N GLU A 59 -17.48 5.46 -11.10
CA GLU A 59 -18.79 4.78 -11.22
C GLU A 59 -18.77 3.75 -12.34
N LYS A 60 -18.36 4.14 -13.55
CA LYS A 60 -18.23 3.20 -14.68
C LYS A 60 -17.29 2.02 -14.38
N ALA A 61 -16.17 2.29 -13.70
CA ALA A 61 -15.24 1.23 -13.32
C ALA A 61 -15.85 0.29 -12.26
N ALA A 62 -16.57 0.83 -11.28
CA ALA A 62 -17.28 0.06 -10.27
C ALA A 62 -18.37 -0.82 -10.90
N ASP A 63 -19.17 -0.28 -11.83
CA ASP A 63 -20.20 -1.04 -12.55
C ASP A 63 -19.65 -2.24 -13.33
N ILE A 64 -18.54 -2.04 -14.05
CA ILE A 64 -17.88 -3.14 -14.78
C ILE A 64 -17.33 -4.17 -13.79
N SER A 65 -16.71 -3.70 -12.71
CA SER A 65 -16.14 -4.54 -11.67
C SER A 65 -17.19 -5.40 -10.98
N HIS A 66 -18.33 -4.81 -10.61
CA HIS A 66 -19.45 -5.50 -9.95
C HIS A 66 -20.12 -6.53 -10.85
N ARG A 67 -20.26 -6.28 -12.15
CA ARG A 67 -20.73 -7.29 -13.10
C ARG A 67 -19.87 -8.55 -13.13
N ASN A 68 -18.61 -8.42 -12.73
CA ASN A 68 -17.67 -9.53 -12.60
C ASN A 68 -17.48 -9.99 -11.13
N ASN A 69 -18.32 -9.53 -10.18
CA ASN A 69 -18.25 -9.82 -8.74
C ASN A 69 -16.93 -9.42 -8.08
N VAL A 70 -16.28 -8.37 -8.58
CA VAL A 70 -15.02 -7.84 -8.03
C VAL A 70 -15.28 -6.52 -7.33
N PRO A 71 -15.07 -6.41 -5.99
CA PRO A 71 -15.33 -5.19 -5.24
C PRO A 71 -14.26 -4.12 -5.46
N VAL A 72 -14.67 -2.86 -5.30
CA VAL A 72 -13.82 -1.66 -5.45
C VAL A 72 -13.74 -0.89 -4.14
N PHE A 73 -12.52 -0.68 -3.63
CA PHE A 73 -12.29 0.00 -2.36
C PHE A 73 -11.61 1.35 -2.59
N PHE A 74 -12.14 2.38 -1.94
CA PHE A 74 -11.72 3.76 -2.14
C PHE A 74 -10.77 4.23 -1.03
N ALA A 75 -9.63 4.80 -1.41
CA ALA A 75 -8.62 5.26 -0.47
C ALA A 75 -8.85 6.70 -0.01
N LEU A 76 -9.15 6.87 1.27
CA LEU A 76 -9.12 8.12 2.03
C LEU A 76 -8.14 7.91 3.20
N ASN A 77 -6.87 7.65 2.87
CA ASN A 77 -5.92 7.13 3.81
C ASN A 77 -4.76 8.08 4.14
N GLU A 78 -5.04 9.39 4.12
CA GLU A 78 -4.14 10.35 4.76
C GLU A 78 -4.11 10.13 6.28
N HIS A 79 -3.03 10.52 6.93
CA HIS A 79 -2.85 10.29 8.38
C HIS A 79 -3.84 11.08 9.23
N TYR A 80 -4.24 12.26 8.77
CA TYR A 80 -5.20 13.11 9.45
C TYR A 80 -5.87 14.06 8.46
N TYR A 81 -7.06 14.53 8.83
CA TYR A 81 -7.77 15.59 8.14
C TYR A 81 -8.09 16.73 9.12
N THR A 82 -7.76 17.94 8.73
CA THR A 82 -8.06 19.12 9.55
C THR A 82 -9.57 19.43 9.53
N LYS A 83 -10.06 20.17 10.55
CA LYS A 83 -11.46 20.61 10.62
C LYS A 83 -11.90 21.32 9.34
N LYS A 84 -11.02 22.08 8.68
CA LYS A 84 -11.31 22.79 7.41
C LYS A 84 -11.46 21.85 6.22
N GLN A 85 -10.81 20.68 6.25
CA GLN A 85 -10.86 19.66 5.17
C GLN A 85 -12.08 18.74 5.29
N LEU A 86 -12.62 18.57 6.50
CA LEU A 86 -13.72 17.62 6.74
C LEU A 86 -14.95 17.80 5.85
N PRO A 87 -15.41 19.02 5.50
CA PRO A 87 -16.53 19.18 4.57
C PRO A 87 -16.24 18.55 3.19
N LEU A 88 -15.03 18.74 2.64
CA LEU A 88 -14.62 18.13 1.38
C LEU A 88 -14.47 16.61 1.51
N VAL A 89 -13.92 16.12 2.62
CA VAL A 89 -13.83 14.67 2.87
C VAL A 89 -15.21 14.02 2.90
N LYS A 90 -16.20 14.67 3.52
CA LYS A 90 -17.59 14.20 3.53
C LYS A 90 -18.20 14.17 2.13
N ASP A 91 -17.99 15.22 1.33
CA ASP A 91 -18.44 15.27 -0.07
C ASP A 91 -17.81 14.12 -0.89
N TYR A 92 -16.51 13.85 -0.71
CA TYR A 92 -15.83 12.71 -1.35
C TYR A 92 -16.41 11.36 -0.93
N ILE A 93 -16.76 11.19 0.36
CA ILE A 93 -17.39 9.97 0.86
C ILE A 93 -18.74 9.78 0.19
N GLN A 94 -19.59 10.81 0.15
CA GLN A 94 -20.90 10.73 -0.47
C GLN A 94 -20.77 10.38 -1.96
N LYS A 95 -20.01 11.14 -2.72
CA LYS A 95 -19.80 10.90 -4.16
C LYS A 95 -19.18 9.54 -4.47
N ALA A 96 -18.26 9.06 -3.65
CA ALA A 96 -17.66 7.73 -3.84
C ALA A 96 -18.67 6.61 -3.52
N THR A 97 -19.53 6.82 -2.50
CA THR A 97 -20.62 5.88 -2.20
C THR A 97 -21.63 5.84 -3.35
N ASP A 98 -22.04 6.99 -3.87
CA ASP A 98 -22.96 7.09 -5.01
C ASP A 98 -22.34 6.47 -6.28
N ALA A 99 -21.02 6.52 -6.43
CA ALA A 99 -20.26 5.85 -7.50
C ALA A 99 -20.07 4.33 -7.26
N GLY A 100 -20.66 3.77 -6.22
CA GLY A 100 -20.71 2.32 -5.99
C GLY A 100 -19.47 1.71 -5.34
N VAL A 101 -18.64 2.46 -4.57
CA VAL A 101 -17.52 1.84 -3.87
C VAL A 101 -18.01 1.00 -2.69
N ASP A 102 -17.35 -0.17 -2.48
CA ASP A 102 -17.77 -1.17 -1.49
C ASP A 102 -17.22 -0.91 -0.09
N ALA A 103 -16.10 -0.19 0.03
CA ALA A 103 -15.49 0.14 1.30
C ALA A 103 -14.53 1.34 1.18
N PHE A 104 -14.27 1.98 2.32
CA PHE A 104 -13.25 3.02 2.43
C PHE A 104 -12.01 2.51 3.15
N ILE A 105 -10.84 2.78 2.58
CA ILE A 105 -9.53 2.50 3.19
C ILE A 105 -9.09 3.76 3.90
N ILE A 106 -9.03 3.77 5.23
CA ILE A 106 -8.76 4.94 6.05
C ILE A 106 -7.59 4.75 7.01
N SER A 107 -6.99 5.86 7.44
CA SER A 107 -5.94 5.91 8.47
C SER A 107 -6.30 6.86 9.61
N ASP A 108 -7.01 7.94 9.31
CA ASP A 108 -7.39 8.96 10.28
C ASP A 108 -8.42 8.43 11.28
N TYR A 109 -8.07 8.49 12.56
CA TYR A 109 -8.94 8.05 13.65
C TYR A 109 -10.20 8.93 13.79
N GLY A 110 -10.07 10.23 13.56
CA GLY A 110 -11.20 11.16 13.59
C GLY A 110 -12.21 10.79 12.50
N LEU A 111 -11.75 10.50 11.29
CA LEU A 111 -12.60 10.04 10.19
C LEU A 111 -13.24 8.69 10.52
N LEU A 112 -12.50 7.75 11.10
CA LEU A 112 -13.03 6.45 11.53
C LEU A 112 -14.23 6.61 12.48
N SER A 113 -14.11 7.47 13.48
CA SER A 113 -15.19 7.71 14.47
C SER A 113 -16.41 8.42 13.89
N MET A 114 -16.25 9.12 12.77
CA MET A 114 -17.31 9.88 12.09
C MET A 114 -18.02 9.09 11.01
N LEU A 115 -17.33 8.19 10.33
CA LEU A 115 -17.82 7.51 9.13
C LEU A 115 -19.13 6.73 9.38
N PRO A 116 -19.29 5.95 10.47
CA PRO A 116 -20.53 5.26 10.78
C PRO A 116 -21.73 6.19 11.00
N LYS A 117 -21.48 7.44 11.41
CA LYS A 117 -22.51 8.48 11.61
C LYS A 117 -22.94 9.14 10.30
N ILE A 118 -22.05 9.13 9.29
CA ILE A 118 -22.32 9.70 7.97
C ILE A 118 -22.98 8.65 7.07
N HIS A 119 -22.49 7.40 7.16
CA HIS A 119 -22.94 6.29 6.35
C HIS A 119 -22.88 4.98 7.15
N ALA A 120 -24.00 4.59 7.76
CA ALA A 120 -24.08 3.45 8.69
C ALA A 120 -23.73 2.08 8.06
N GLN A 121 -23.87 1.91 6.75
CA GLN A 121 -23.59 0.64 6.04
C GLN A 121 -22.20 0.56 5.41
N THR A 122 -21.38 1.59 5.54
CA THR A 122 -20.08 1.66 4.90
C THR A 122 -19.09 0.72 5.56
N LYS A 123 -18.52 -0.19 4.79
CA LYS A 123 -17.41 -1.04 5.25
C LYS A 123 -16.13 -0.22 5.39
N ILE A 124 -15.41 -0.45 6.49
CA ILE A 124 -14.20 0.29 6.83
C ILE A 124 -13.00 -0.66 6.83
N HIS A 125 -12.02 -0.35 6.01
CA HIS A 125 -10.73 -1.01 5.97
C HIS A 125 -9.66 -0.10 6.57
N ILE A 126 -8.91 -0.57 7.55
CA ILE A 126 -7.80 0.18 8.12
C ILE A 126 -6.57 0.04 7.21
N SER A 127 -6.04 1.17 6.78
CA SER A 127 -4.79 1.26 6.03
C SER A 127 -3.58 0.97 6.93
N THR A 128 -2.41 0.76 6.33
CA THR A 128 -1.13 0.71 7.06
C THR A 128 -0.86 1.94 7.92
N GLY A 129 -1.42 3.10 7.55
CA GLY A 129 -1.38 4.31 8.37
C GLY A 129 -2.06 4.19 9.73
N GLY A 130 -2.91 3.17 9.93
CA GLY A 130 -3.51 2.84 11.22
C GLY A 130 -2.58 2.12 12.20
N THR A 131 -1.31 1.89 11.85
CA THR A 131 -0.26 1.39 12.75
C THR A 131 -0.58 0.09 13.50
N VAL A 132 -1.18 -0.89 12.80
CA VAL A 132 -1.61 -2.16 13.42
C VAL A 132 -0.41 -3.11 13.58
N PHE A 133 0.40 -2.90 14.62
CA PHE A 133 1.59 -3.71 14.92
C PHE A 133 1.33 -4.87 15.88
N ASN A 134 0.15 -4.96 16.47
CA ASN A 134 -0.19 -6.02 17.40
C ASN A 134 -1.70 -6.29 17.40
N TRP A 135 -2.10 -7.42 17.98
CA TRP A 135 -3.49 -7.84 18.02
C TRP A 135 -4.42 -6.92 18.83
N ARG A 136 -3.90 -6.22 19.84
CA ARG A 136 -4.70 -5.28 20.65
C ARG A 136 -5.11 -4.06 19.81
N THR A 137 -4.19 -3.52 19.03
CA THR A 137 -4.50 -2.45 18.06
C THR A 137 -5.50 -2.94 17.00
N ALA A 138 -5.34 -4.18 16.51
CA ALA A 138 -6.30 -4.76 15.57
C ALA A 138 -7.70 -4.87 16.19
N LYS A 139 -7.81 -5.38 17.43
CA LYS A 139 -9.06 -5.49 18.17
C LYS A 139 -9.70 -4.14 18.45
N PHE A 140 -8.91 -3.14 18.82
CA PHE A 140 -9.37 -1.77 18.99
C PHE A 140 -10.07 -1.24 17.73
N TYR A 141 -9.47 -1.42 16.55
CA TYR A 141 -10.11 -1.02 15.30
C TYR A 141 -11.36 -1.85 14.97
N GLN A 142 -11.36 -3.12 15.31
CA GLN A 142 -12.55 -3.97 15.17
C GLN A 142 -13.73 -3.46 16.02
N GLU A 143 -13.47 -3.10 17.27
CA GLU A 143 -14.47 -2.53 18.19
C GLU A 143 -15.02 -1.18 17.69
N LEU A 144 -14.24 -0.46 16.87
CA LEU A 144 -14.67 0.77 16.21
C LEU A 144 -15.37 0.53 14.85
N GLY A 145 -15.66 -0.72 14.50
CA GLY A 145 -16.41 -1.08 13.30
C GLY A 145 -15.57 -1.36 12.06
N ALA A 146 -14.25 -1.43 12.17
CA ALA A 146 -13.44 -1.89 11.04
C ALA A 146 -13.68 -3.37 10.76
N CYS A 147 -13.85 -3.73 9.48
CA CYS A 147 -14.03 -5.11 9.04
C CYS A 147 -12.75 -5.71 8.41
N ARG A 148 -11.77 -4.87 8.06
CA ARG A 148 -10.49 -5.29 7.47
C ARG A 148 -9.35 -4.41 7.96
N ILE A 149 -8.16 -5.02 8.09
CA ILE A 149 -6.91 -4.30 8.38
C ILE A 149 -5.84 -4.61 7.34
N THR A 150 -5.00 -3.63 7.02
CA THR A 150 -3.79 -3.82 6.22
C THR A 150 -2.57 -3.74 7.13
N PHE A 151 -1.85 -4.85 7.25
CA PHE A 151 -0.66 -4.93 8.11
C PHE A 151 0.48 -4.03 7.63
N PRO A 152 1.23 -3.42 8.57
CA PRO A 152 2.51 -2.81 8.28
C PRO A 152 3.52 -3.82 7.73
N ARG A 153 4.40 -3.36 6.83
CA ARG A 153 5.43 -4.18 6.18
C ARG A 153 6.58 -4.61 7.10
N HIS A 154 6.61 -4.10 8.32
CA HIS A 154 7.66 -4.34 9.31
C HIS A 154 7.37 -5.56 10.21
N LEU A 155 6.16 -6.11 10.14
CA LEU A 155 5.81 -7.32 10.88
C LEU A 155 6.49 -8.54 10.28
N THR A 156 7.01 -9.40 11.14
CA THR A 156 7.47 -10.72 10.76
C THR A 156 6.30 -11.68 10.47
N LEU A 157 6.54 -12.75 9.73
CA LEU A 157 5.52 -13.78 9.50
C LEU A 157 4.95 -14.37 10.80
N LYS A 158 5.80 -14.51 11.82
CA LYS A 158 5.39 -14.99 13.15
C LYS A 158 4.40 -14.03 13.81
N GLU A 159 4.71 -12.74 13.82
CA GLU A 159 3.82 -11.71 14.37
C GLU A 159 2.51 -11.62 13.62
N VAL A 160 2.54 -11.64 12.28
CA VAL A 160 1.33 -11.69 11.45
C VAL A 160 0.46 -12.89 11.82
N LYS A 161 1.05 -14.09 11.92
CA LYS A 161 0.34 -15.30 12.32
C LYS A 161 -0.30 -15.18 13.71
N ASP A 162 0.44 -14.63 14.67
CA ASP A 162 -0.05 -14.46 16.04
C ASP A 162 -1.19 -13.44 16.13
N ILE A 163 -1.15 -12.37 15.33
CA ILE A 163 -2.23 -11.39 15.25
C ILE A 163 -3.47 -12.04 14.64
N ILE A 164 -3.36 -12.67 13.46
CA ILE A 164 -4.50 -13.27 12.76
C ILE A 164 -5.24 -14.28 13.64
N LYS A 165 -4.52 -15.11 14.38
CA LYS A 165 -5.12 -16.10 15.31
C LYS A 165 -6.00 -15.44 16.38
N ARG A 166 -5.72 -14.21 16.77
CA ARG A 166 -6.43 -13.50 17.85
C ARG A 166 -7.58 -12.62 17.35
N ILE A 167 -7.68 -12.44 16.04
CA ILE A 167 -8.69 -11.60 15.37
C ILE A 167 -9.39 -12.36 14.23
N PRO A 168 -9.88 -13.57 14.44
CA PRO A 168 -10.35 -14.45 13.35
C PRO A 168 -11.53 -13.88 12.56
N GLN A 169 -12.22 -12.87 13.09
CA GLN A 169 -13.37 -12.23 12.45
C GLN A 169 -12.98 -11.03 11.57
N LEU A 170 -11.72 -10.55 11.66
CA LEU A 170 -11.24 -9.46 10.82
C LEU A 170 -10.63 -10.01 9.55
N GLU A 171 -11.02 -9.45 8.43
CA GLU A 171 -10.27 -9.63 7.19
C GLU A 171 -8.88 -8.98 7.29
N THR A 172 -7.89 -9.63 6.69
CA THR A 172 -6.51 -9.19 6.78
C THR A 172 -5.87 -9.04 5.41
N THR A 173 -5.10 -8.00 5.23
CA THR A 173 -4.40 -7.68 3.99
C THR A 173 -2.92 -7.45 4.27
N ILE A 174 -2.06 -7.96 3.41
CA ILE A 174 -0.61 -7.78 3.49
C ILE A 174 -0.06 -7.25 2.17
N PHE A 175 0.98 -6.43 2.24
CA PHE A 175 1.70 -6.02 1.03
C PHE A 175 2.61 -7.15 0.56
N VAL A 176 2.52 -7.49 -0.72
CA VAL A 176 3.31 -8.57 -1.30
C VAL A 176 4.25 -8.12 -2.40
N PHE A 177 4.00 -6.94 -3.00
CA PHE A 177 4.82 -6.51 -4.13
C PHE A 177 4.91 -4.99 -4.26
N ASN A 178 6.04 -4.55 -4.81
CA ASN A 178 6.41 -3.15 -5.00
C ASN A 178 6.47 -2.35 -3.68
N SER A 179 7.16 -1.25 -3.71
CA SER A 179 7.22 -0.22 -2.66
C SER A 179 7.52 -0.73 -1.24
N ARG A 180 8.70 -0.43 -0.78
CA ARG A 180 9.03 -0.40 0.65
C ARG A 180 8.78 0.99 1.22
N CYS A 181 8.65 1.07 2.54
CA CYS A 181 8.73 2.32 3.27
C CYS A 181 10.11 2.41 3.92
N ILE A 182 10.78 3.54 3.82
CA ILE A 182 12.05 3.81 4.52
C ILE A 182 11.81 4.11 6.00
N ASN A 183 10.58 4.48 6.35
CA ASN A 183 10.12 4.73 7.70
C ASN A 183 9.25 3.57 8.17
N ILE A 184 8.90 3.55 9.44
CA ILE A 184 7.93 2.62 9.98
C ILE A 184 6.54 2.98 9.44
N ASP A 185 5.85 2.01 8.84
CA ASP A 185 4.50 2.22 8.28
C ASP A 185 3.55 2.80 9.34
N GLY A 186 2.97 3.96 9.02
CA GLY A 186 2.05 4.66 9.90
C GLY A 186 2.70 5.64 10.89
N PHE A 187 3.96 5.43 11.29
CA PHE A 187 4.74 6.37 12.11
C PHE A 187 5.64 7.24 11.21
N CYS A 188 5.01 8.03 10.37
CA CYS A 188 5.73 8.85 9.41
C CYS A 188 5.55 10.35 9.73
N THR A 189 6.66 11.06 9.90
CA THR A 189 6.70 12.51 10.10
C THR A 189 6.83 13.29 8.79
N PHE A 190 6.98 12.59 7.67
CA PHE A 190 7.12 13.21 6.36
C PHE A 190 5.79 13.32 5.63
N GLN A 191 5.59 14.45 4.95
CA GLN A 191 4.45 14.66 4.09
C GLN A 191 4.51 13.76 2.85
N HIS A 192 3.39 13.09 2.54
CA HIS A 192 3.19 12.37 1.29
C HIS A 192 2.50 13.23 0.24
N GLY A 193 2.82 12.96 -1.03
CA GLY A 193 2.07 13.56 -2.13
C GLY A 193 2.36 15.03 -2.35
N LEU A 194 3.61 15.48 -2.24
CA LEU A 194 4.00 16.82 -2.67
C LEU A 194 3.56 17.04 -4.12
N SER A 195 2.73 18.06 -4.34
CA SER A 195 1.94 18.21 -5.57
C SER A 195 2.54 19.13 -6.61
N GLY A 196 3.75 19.62 -6.44
CA GLY A 196 4.42 20.47 -7.46
C GLY A 196 4.42 19.76 -8.82
N LYS A 197 3.79 20.39 -9.86
CA LYS A 197 3.70 19.79 -11.20
C LYS A 197 5.07 19.44 -11.79
N GLN A 198 6.08 20.22 -11.45
CA GLN A 198 7.47 20.09 -11.93
C GLN A 198 8.33 19.18 -11.04
N THR A 199 7.84 18.75 -9.87
CA THR A 199 8.61 17.89 -8.98
C THR A 199 8.72 16.48 -9.58
N PRO A 200 9.94 15.93 -9.77
CA PRO A 200 10.11 14.55 -10.22
C PRO A 200 9.32 13.58 -9.34
N LEU A 201 8.81 12.49 -9.94
CA LEU A 201 7.96 11.53 -9.25
C LEU A 201 8.62 10.97 -7.98
N LEU A 202 9.94 10.80 -8.00
CA LEU A 202 10.74 10.37 -6.87
C LEU A 202 10.61 11.29 -5.65
N TYR A 203 10.66 12.59 -5.88
CA TYR A 203 10.66 13.60 -4.81
C TYR A 203 9.26 14.05 -4.39
N LYS A 204 8.20 13.41 -4.90
CA LYS A 204 6.82 13.74 -4.50
C LYS A 204 6.46 13.30 -3.09
N ASN A 205 7.28 12.47 -2.46
CA ASN A 205 7.20 12.18 -1.03
C ASN A 205 8.37 12.87 -0.33
N ALA A 206 8.10 13.65 0.71
CA ALA A 206 9.13 14.43 1.40
C ALA A 206 10.30 13.58 1.94
N CYS A 207 10.03 12.33 2.33
CA CYS A 207 11.07 11.39 2.77
C CYS A 207 12.08 11.00 1.68
N MET A 208 11.79 11.28 0.41
CA MET A 208 12.66 11.00 -0.74
C MET A 208 13.41 12.24 -1.22
N LEU A 209 13.20 13.40 -0.60
CA LEU A 209 13.96 14.60 -0.89
C LEU A 209 15.42 14.42 -0.45
N PRO A 210 16.38 15.05 -1.14
CA PRO A 210 17.74 15.09 -0.66
C PRO A 210 17.82 15.95 0.61
N TYR A 211 18.40 15.38 1.67
CA TYR A 211 18.67 16.06 2.92
C TYR A 211 20.15 16.07 3.20
N ASP A 212 20.67 17.21 3.60
CA ASP A 212 21.97 17.30 4.25
C ASP A 212 21.78 17.08 5.74
N ILE A 213 22.41 16.04 6.26
CA ILE A 213 22.37 15.74 7.69
C ILE A 213 23.66 16.23 8.31
N SER A 214 23.56 17.19 9.21
CA SER A 214 24.68 17.70 10.00
C SER A 214 24.44 17.50 11.48
N ARG A 215 25.48 17.15 12.22
CA ARG A 215 25.44 17.17 13.67
C ARG A 215 25.67 18.61 14.12
N ILE A 216 24.73 19.17 14.86
CA ILE A 216 24.89 20.47 15.52
C ILE A 216 25.29 20.16 16.96
N SER A 217 26.52 20.53 17.35
CA SER A 217 26.90 20.56 18.76
C SER A 217 26.48 21.89 19.37
N LEU A 218 25.74 21.82 20.49
CA LEU A 218 25.38 23.00 21.26
C LEU A 218 26.55 23.52 22.12
N ASN A 219 27.61 22.72 22.27
CA ASN A 219 28.83 23.07 22.94
C ASN A 219 29.88 23.54 21.93
N GLN A 220 30.25 24.80 21.96
CA GLN A 220 31.25 25.40 21.03
C GLN A 220 32.64 24.75 21.10
N ASN A 221 32.92 23.89 22.10
CA ASN A 221 34.20 23.23 22.31
C ASN A 221 34.28 21.78 21.81
N GLU A 222 33.18 21.21 21.31
CA GLU A 222 33.24 19.87 20.70
C GLU A 222 33.67 19.97 19.23
N LYS A 223 34.88 19.45 18.94
CA LYS A 223 35.28 19.20 17.55
C LYS A 223 34.34 18.18 16.94
N VAL A 224 33.72 18.55 15.80
CA VAL A 224 32.93 17.60 15.01
C VAL A 224 33.91 16.54 14.47
N GLU A 225 33.98 15.41 15.17
CA GLU A 225 34.65 14.23 14.61
C GLU A 225 33.71 13.62 13.56
N ASP A 226 34.28 13.40 12.36
CA ASP A 226 33.92 12.43 11.35
C ASP A 226 33.11 12.83 10.13
N ILE A 227 33.85 13.42 9.19
CA ILE A 227 33.51 13.41 7.76
C ILE A 227 33.43 11.98 7.19
N ALA A 228 34.15 11.00 7.75
CA ALA A 228 34.14 9.61 7.31
C ALA A 228 32.77 8.92 7.54
N ASN A 229 32.17 9.10 8.71
CA ASN A 229 30.84 8.56 9.04
C ASN A 229 29.74 9.24 8.22
N TYR A 230 29.88 10.52 7.89
CA TYR A 230 28.96 11.25 7.04
C TYR A 230 28.95 10.72 5.60
N SER A 231 30.13 10.45 5.03
CA SER A 231 30.24 9.87 3.67
C SER A 231 29.61 8.48 3.59
N GLN A 232 29.77 7.65 4.64
CA GLN A 232 29.16 6.33 4.70
C GLN A 232 27.65 6.40 4.84
N MET A 233 27.13 7.37 5.59
CA MET A 233 25.70 7.61 5.76
C MET A 233 25.04 8.09 4.45
N ILE A 234 25.70 9.01 3.72
CA ILE A 234 25.26 9.43 2.38
C ILE A 234 25.30 8.27 1.39
N ALA A 235 26.33 7.43 1.43
CA ALA A 235 26.42 6.24 0.58
C ALA A 235 25.27 5.26 0.87
N SER A 236 24.92 5.07 2.14
CA SER A 236 23.77 4.24 2.55
C SER A 236 22.44 4.82 2.07
N GLN A 237 22.26 6.13 2.11
CA GLN A 237 21.07 6.80 1.59
C GLN A 237 20.95 6.66 0.06
N ARG A 238 22.05 6.79 -0.68
CA ARG A 238 22.09 6.55 -2.13
C ARG A 238 21.80 5.11 -2.51
N ILE A 239 22.22 4.15 -1.69
CA ILE A 239 21.86 2.73 -1.86
C ILE A 239 20.35 2.57 -1.68
N TRP A 240 19.76 3.25 -0.69
CA TRP A 240 18.32 3.25 -0.45
C TRP A 240 17.53 3.82 -1.63
N GLU A 241 17.95 4.95 -2.16
CA GLU A 241 17.34 5.57 -3.35
C GLU A 241 17.37 4.61 -4.54
N LYS A 242 18.52 3.98 -4.79
CA LYS A 242 18.69 3.00 -5.87
C LYS A 242 17.81 1.78 -5.68
N VAL A 243 17.74 1.24 -4.47
CA VAL A 243 16.89 0.09 -4.11
C VAL A 243 15.40 0.44 -4.28
N HIS A 244 15.03 1.66 -3.93
CA HIS A 244 13.63 2.10 -4.01
C HIS A 244 13.16 2.36 -5.45
N LEU A 245 14.08 2.75 -6.32
CA LEU A 245 13.79 3.10 -7.71
C LEU A 245 13.89 1.92 -8.66
N ASP A 246 14.92 1.10 -8.50
CA ASP A 246 15.30 0.11 -9.50
C ASP A 246 14.77 -1.29 -9.21
N ASP A 247 14.38 -1.56 -7.97
CA ASP A 247 14.03 -2.90 -7.55
C ASP A 247 12.54 -3.04 -7.19
N PHE A 248 12.05 -4.28 -7.28
CA PHE A 248 10.67 -4.63 -6.98
C PHE A 248 10.61 -5.48 -5.71
N PRO A 249 10.48 -4.85 -4.51
CA PRO A 249 10.35 -5.60 -3.27
C PRO A 249 9.19 -6.58 -3.36
N CYS A 250 9.42 -7.83 -2.95
CA CYS A 250 8.39 -8.86 -3.06
C CYS A 250 8.35 -9.80 -1.85
N ALA A 251 7.18 -10.43 -1.66
CA ALA A 251 6.92 -11.45 -0.66
C ALA A 251 6.57 -12.80 -1.32
N ALA A 252 6.91 -13.00 -2.59
CA ALA A 252 6.49 -14.17 -3.36
C ALA A 252 6.84 -15.50 -2.67
N CYS A 253 8.06 -15.62 -2.12
CA CYS A 253 8.50 -16.83 -1.41
C CYS A 253 7.72 -17.09 -0.12
N ALA A 254 7.13 -16.06 0.50
CA ALA A 254 6.36 -16.17 1.73
C ALA A 254 4.90 -16.57 1.50
N LEU A 255 4.43 -16.67 0.25
CA LEU A 255 3.05 -17.08 -0.04
C LEU A 255 2.72 -18.46 0.52
N TYR A 256 3.71 -19.33 0.64
CA TYR A 256 3.53 -20.65 1.23
C TYR A 256 3.08 -20.56 2.70
N GLU A 257 3.76 -19.77 3.52
CA GLU A 257 3.42 -19.54 4.92
C GLU A 257 2.16 -18.69 5.07
N LEU A 258 1.99 -17.68 4.24
CA LEU A 258 0.82 -16.80 4.24
C LEU A 258 -0.47 -17.58 3.94
N ASN A 259 -0.40 -18.56 3.05
CA ASN A 259 -1.52 -19.44 2.75
C ASN A 259 -2.00 -20.25 3.98
N GLN A 260 -1.08 -20.61 4.88
CA GLN A 260 -1.40 -21.36 6.10
C GLN A 260 -1.97 -20.49 7.24
N MET A 261 -2.01 -19.17 7.06
CA MET A 261 -2.41 -18.20 8.09
C MET A 261 -3.86 -17.73 7.97
N ASN A 262 -4.62 -18.22 6.99
CA ASN A 262 -5.97 -17.73 6.68
C ASN A 262 -6.00 -16.22 6.34
N LEU A 263 -4.96 -15.74 5.66
CA LEU A 263 -4.87 -14.37 5.17
C LEU A 263 -5.92 -14.11 4.09
N THR A 264 -6.60 -12.97 4.15
CA THR A 264 -7.65 -12.64 3.17
C THR A 264 -7.08 -12.19 1.84
N SER A 265 -6.18 -11.17 1.83
CA SER A 265 -5.79 -10.51 0.59
C SER A 265 -4.30 -10.17 0.50
N LEU A 266 -3.78 -10.32 -0.71
CA LEU A 266 -2.42 -9.98 -1.13
C LEU A 266 -2.44 -8.64 -1.88
N LYS A 267 -1.96 -7.58 -1.26
CA LYS A 267 -1.97 -6.23 -1.84
C LYS A 267 -0.75 -5.94 -2.69
N ILE A 268 -0.98 -5.68 -3.97
CA ILE A 268 0.04 -5.23 -4.91
C ILE A 268 0.03 -3.70 -4.95
N VAL A 269 1.17 -3.06 -4.70
CA VAL A 269 1.28 -1.59 -4.81
C VAL A 269 1.50 -1.21 -6.26
N GLY A 270 0.78 -0.20 -6.77
CA GLY A 270 0.95 0.16 -8.19
C GLY A 270 0.02 1.23 -8.73
N ARG A 271 -0.68 2.01 -7.88
CA ARG A 271 -1.40 3.18 -8.40
C ARG A 271 -0.43 4.12 -9.15
N GLY A 272 -0.77 4.49 -10.38
CA GLY A 272 0.06 5.27 -11.27
C GLY A 272 1.06 4.49 -12.13
N ASN A 273 1.19 3.18 -11.94
CA ASN A 273 1.92 2.32 -12.86
C ASN A 273 1.14 2.17 -14.18
N THR A 274 1.84 1.77 -15.25
CA THR A 274 1.16 1.47 -16.52
C THR A 274 0.27 0.24 -16.40
N THR A 275 -0.74 0.15 -17.24
CA THR A 275 -1.68 -0.98 -17.26
C THR A 275 -0.96 -2.31 -17.47
N GLU A 276 -0.01 -2.35 -18.40
CA GLU A 276 0.80 -3.54 -18.71
C GLU A 276 1.60 -3.99 -17.48
N ARG A 277 2.13 -3.04 -16.72
CA ARG A 277 2.86 -3.34 -15.49
C ARG A 277 1.94 -3.93 -14.42
N LYS A 278 0.75 -3.38 -14.24
CA LYS A 278 -0.24 -3.90 -13.29
C LYS A 278 -0.68 -5.32 -13.66
N ILE A 279 -1.00 -5.55 -14.93
CA ILE A 279 -1.36 -6.87 -15.47
C ILE A 279 -0.23 -7.87 -15.19
N LYS A 280 1.00 -7.50 -15.52
CA LYS A 280 2.20 -8.32 -15.28
C LYS A 280 2.35 -8.70 -13.81
N ASP A 281 2.17 -7.74 -12.90
CA ASP A 281 2.28 -7.95 -11.46
C ASP A 281 1.17 -8.87 -10.95
N VAL A 282 -0.08 -8.69 -11.39
CA VAL A 282 -1.23 -9.54 -11.03
C VAL A 282 -1.03 -10.96 -11.55
N THR A 283 -0.67 -11.12 -12.84
CA THR A 283 -0.40 -12.43 -13.46
C THR A 283 0.70 -13.19 -12.75
N PHE A 284 1.76 -12.49 -12.31
CA PHE A 284 2.86 -13.09 -11.56
C PHE A 284 2.35 -13.75 -10.27
N PHE A 285 1.56 -13.04 -9.47
CA PHE A 285 1.01 -13.59 -8.23
C PHE A 285 -0.07 -14.65 -8.48
N GLN A 286 -0.91 -14.49 -9.49
CA GLN A 286 -1.90 -15.50 -9.88
C GLN A 286 -1.22 -16.81 -10.28
N THR A 287 -0.14 -16.75 -11.05
CA THR A 287 0.65 -17.93 -11.44
C THR A 287 1.22 -18.65 -10.21
N LEU A 288 1.72 -17.92 -9.22
CA LEU A 288 2.21 -18.49 -7.97
C LEU A 288 1.11 -19.14 -7.15
N LEU A 289 -0.06 -18.50 -7.05
CA LEU A 289 -1.21 -19.06 -6.35
C LEU A 289 -1.74 -20.33 -7.04
N ASN A 290 -1.82 -20.32 -8.36
CA ASN A 290 -2.21 -21.51 -9.13
C ASN A 290 -1.25 -22.68 -8.88
N TYR A 291 0.06 -22.43 -8.92
CA TYR A 291 1.06 -23.45 -8.60
C TYR A 291 0.91 -23.96 -7.17
N LEU A 292 0.71 -23.07 -6.20
CA LEU A 292 0.54 -23.44 -4.80
C LEU A 292 -0.72 -24.29 -4.56
N TYR A 293 -1.83 -23.94 -5.21
CA TYR A 293 -3.13 -24.60 -4.98
C TYR A 293 -3.33 -25.87 -5.79
N ASN A 294 -2.78 -25.96 -7.00
CA ASN A 294 -2.98 -27.11 -7.86
C ASN A 294 -1.93 -28.22 -7.65
N GLU A 295 -0.68 -27.82 -7.44
CA GLU A 295 0.44 -28.77 -7.36
C GLU A 295 0.81 -29.17 -5.93
N HIS A 296 0.34 -28.41 -4.93
CA HIS A 296 0.65 -28.64 -3.51
C HIS A 296 2.15 -28.90 -3.26
N PRO A 297 3.05 -28.03 -3.76
CA PRO A 297 4.49 -28.29 -3.74
C PRO A 297 5.06 -28.32 -2.32
N LYS A 298 6.22 -28.95 -2.14
CA LYS A 298 7.01 -28.73 -0.93
C LYS A 298 7.49 -27.29 -0.86
N ILE A 299 7.74 -26.80 0.33
CA ILE A 299 8.17 -25.40 0.56
C ILE A 299 9.45 -25.03 -0.23
N SER A 300 10.42 -25.94 -0.29
CA SER A 300 11.68 -25.76 -1.07
C SER A 300 11.39 -25.56 -2.56
N ASP A 301 10.50 -26.39 -3.11
CA ASP A 301 10.15 -26.39 -4.53
C ASP A 301 9.36 -25.15 -4.88
N PHE A 302 8.41 -24.75 -4.02
CA PHE A 302 7.67 -23.50 -4.17
C PHE A 302 8.60 -22.28 -4.19
N ARG A 303 9.50 -22.18 -3.22
CA ARG A 303 10.46 -21.05 -3.14
C ARG A 303 11.41 -21.02 -4.34
N SER A 304 11.86 -22.19 -4.80
CA SER A 304 12.68 -22.29 -6.03
C SER A 304 11.90 -21.82 -7.26
N TYR A 305 10.68 -22.29 -7.41
CA TYR A 305 9.79 -21.88 -8.49
C TYR A 305 9.52 -20.38 -8.47
N ALA A 306 9.16 -19.81 -7.29
CA ALA A 306 8.88 -18.39 -7.13
C ALA A 306 10.07 -17.51 -7.54
N ARG A 307 11.31 -17.88 -7.17
CA ARG A 307 12.52 -17.15 -7.57
C ARG A 307 12.79 -17.25 -9.07
N LYS A 308 12.62 -18.43 -9.68
CA LYS A 308 12.76 -18.62 -11.13
C LYS A 308 11.72 -17.81 -11.90
N LEU A 309 10.45 -17.85 -11.46
CA LEU A 309 9.37 -17.08 -12.07
C LEU A 309 9.61 -15.57 -11.96
N TYR A 310 10.07 -15.09 -10.78
CA TYR A 310 10.44 -13.68 -10.57
C TYR A 310 11.52 -13.25 -11.59
N HIS A 311 12.60 -14.03 -11.72
CA HIS A 311 13.68 -13.74 -12.66
C HIS A 311 13.16 -13.72 -14.11
N LYS A 312 12.39 -14.73 -14.51
CA LYS A 312 11.77 -14.83 -15.85
C LYS A 312 10.86 -13.64 -16.14
N THR A 313 10.05 -13.23 -15.16
CA THR A 313 9.05 -12.18 -15.34
C THR A 313 9.65 -10.78 -15.38
N TYR A 314 10.64 -10.50 -14.54
CA TYR A 314 11.17 -9.14 -14.35
C TYR A 314 12.59 -8.96 -14.88
N SER A 315 13.24 -10.00 -15.40
CA SER A 315 14.65 -10.00 -15.88
C SER A 315 15.64 -9.48 -14.83
N ARG A 316 15.37 -9.79 -13.55
CA ARG A 316 16.15 -9.34 -12.40
C ARG A 316 16.37 -10.47 -11.42
N PRO A 317 17.56 -10.56 -10.77
CA PRO A 317 17.79 -11.54 -9.73
C PRO A 317 16.98 -11.20 -8.47
N CYS A 318 16.53 -12.23 -7.76
CA CYS A 318 16.04 -12.07 -6.40
C CYS A 318 17.21 -11.77 -5.46
N ARG A 319 17.06 -10.75 -4.62
CA ARG A 319 18.09 -10.31 -3.67
C ARG A 319 17.50 -10.23 -2.26
N PRO A 320 18.24 -10.64 -1.19
CA PRO A 320 17.72 -10.69 0.18
C PRO A 320 17.15 -9.36 0.66
N PHE A 321 17.79 -8.24 0.38
CA PHE A 321 17.32 -6.91 0.80
C PHE A 321 16.04 -6.44 0.08
N MET A 322 15.63 -7.15 -0.98
CA MET A 322 14.37 -6.92 -1.69
C MET A 322 13.22 -7.74 -1.11
N CYS A 323 13.49 -8.70 -0.24
CA CYS A 323 12.48 -9.54 0.34
C CYS A 323 11.70 -8.78 1.43
N HIS A 324 10.36 -8.82 1.38
CA HIS A 324 9.53 -8.31 2.49
C HIS A 324 9.71 -9.16 3.76
N TYR A 325 10.04 -10.44 3.58
CA TYR A 325 10.25 -11.41 4.66
C TYR A 325 11.60 -12.12 4.49
N PRO A 326 12.73 -11.50 4.88
CA PRO A 326 14.06 -12.10 4.68
C PRO A 326 14.22 -13.49 5.29
N SER A 327 13.51 -13.79 6.38
CA SER A 327 13.54 -15.12 7.03
C SER A 327 13.11 -16.29 6.14
N VAL A 328 12.43 -16.05 5.00
CA VAL A 328 12.09 -17.13 4.06
C VAL A 328 13.22 -17.42 3.07
N MET A 329 14.33 -16.70 3.15
CA MET A 329 15.47 -16.88 2.26
C MET A 329 16.57 -17.74 2.90
N GLU A 330 16.48 -17.96 4.19
CA GLU A 330 17.28 -18.91 4.95
C GLU A 330 16.74 -20.34 4.71
#